data_1b4ff51d2ac59de37a4bf84f7f2e0d99
#
_entry.id   1b4ff51d2ac59de37a4bf84f7f2e0d99
#
_cell.length_a   1.000
_cell.length_b   1.000
_cell.length_c   1.000
_cell.angle_alpha   90.00
_cell.angle_beta   90.00
_cell.angle_gamma   90.00
#
_symmetry.space_group_name_H-M   'P 1'
#
loop_
_entity.id
_entity.type
_entity.pdbx_description
1 polymer ?
#
loop_
_entity_poly.entity_id
_entity_poly.type
_entity_poly.pdbx_seq_one_letter_code
_entity_poly.pdbx_strand_id
1 'polypeptide(L)'
;MSIRENLDISAYLVVGPENTKGRPVREIIEAAISAGFTCIQIRSKVASATELIELTRQAAEVISSAGKTGKVALVVDDRLDVVLAARKLGIKVDGIHVGQKDIPVDICREYLGEDAIVGLSAKTGELFDYIKTVDVSKIDYFGAGPLHKTATKPDCGLDSLGNFRTRSLEELTRLKQLSPIPVVVGGGVKIFDIPQLAQTKVDGFFVVSAVAEADDPLTAASELVEAWKSAK
;
A
#
# COMPACT_ATOMS: atom_id res chain seq x y z
N MET A 1 13.99 12.06 -13.08
CA MET A 1 14.01 11.47 -11.72
C MET A 1 12.82 10.54 -11.65
N SER A 2 13.04 9.27 -11.37
CA SER A 2 11.93 8.30 -11.27
C SER A 2 11.17 8.56 -9.96
N ILE A 3 9.88 8.17 -9.90
CA ILE A 3 9.09 8.27 -8.67
C ILE A 3 9.65 7.37 -7.56
N ARG A 4 10.37 6.29 -7.94
CA ARG A 4 11.05 5.38 -7.03
C ARG A 4 12.08 6.10 -6.16
N GLU A 5 12.88 7.00 -6.74
CA GLU A 5 13.91 7.77 -6.01
C GLU A 5 13.32 8.74 -4.99
N ASN A 6 12.09 9.17 -5.19
CA ASN A 6 11.38 10.10 -4.32
C ASN A 6 10.08 9.48 -3.76
N LEU A 7 10.10 8.18 -3.53
CA LEU A 7 8.92 7.45 -3.06
C LEU A 7 8.45 7.97 -1.70
N ASP A 8 7.27 8.56 -1.69
CA ASP A 8 6.54 8.94 -0.49
C ASP A 8 5.41 7.95 -0.23
N ILE A 9 5.51 7.20 0.86
CA ILE A 9 4.48 6.24 1.31
C ILE A 9 3.83 6.67 2.63
N SER A 10 3.88 7.95 2.95
CA SER A 10 3.39 8.49 4.23
C SER A 10 1.88 8.27 4.42
N ALA A 11 1.10 8.39 3.34
CA ALA A 11 -0.34 8.13 3.34
C ALA A 11 -0.70 7.26 2.13
N TYR A 12 -1.11 6.02 2.37
CA TYR A 12 -1.24 5.00 1.35
C TYR A 12 -2.65 4.41 1.36
N LEU A 13 -3.37 4.55 0.25
CA LEU A 13 -4.69 3.94 0.04
C LEU A 13 -4.56 2.63 -0.71
N VAL A 14 -5.17 1.57 -0.19
CA VAL A 14 -5.43 0.32 -0.91
C VAL A 14 -6.92 0.25 -1.22
N VAL A 15 -7.29 0.11 -2.49
CA VAL A 15 -8.70 0.17 -2.91
C VAL A 15 -9.01 -0.79 -4.05
N GLY A 16 -10.19 -1.36 -4.00
CA GLY A 16 -10.79 -2.19 -5.05
C GLY A 16 -12.31 -2.18 -4.93
N PRO A 17 -13.03 -2.72 -5.91
CA PRO A 17 -14.49 -2.64 -5.96
C PRO A 17 -15.17 -3.31 -4.74
N GLU A 18 -14.51 -4.29 -4.12
CA GLU A 18 -15.04 -5.01 -2.96
C GLU A 18 -15.10 -4.17 -1.68
N ASN A 19 -14.40 -3.04 -1.63
CA ASN A 19 -14.20 -2.26 -0.41
C ASN A 19 -14.87 -0.87 -0.44
N THR A 20 -15.72 -0.58 -1.41
CA THR A 20 -16.25 0.78 -1.63
C THR A 20 -17.72 0.95 -1.27
N LYS A 21 -18.36 -0.08 -0.74
CA LYS A 21 -19.82 -0.12 -0.51
C LYS A 21 -20.62 0.27 -1.77
N GLY A 22 -20.12 -0.12 -2.94
CA GLY A 22 -20.76 0.14 -4.23
C GLY A 22 -20.48 1.52 -4.83
N ARG A 23 -19.66 2.37 -4.18
CA ARG A 23 -19.18 3.61 -4.82
C ARG A 23 -18.17 3.29 -5.93
N PRO A 24 -18.11 4.10 -6.99
CA PRO A 24 -17.04 4.00 -7.98
C PRO A 24 -15.66 4.12 -7.32
N VAL A 25 -14.74 3.20 -7.63
CA VAL A 25 -13.35 3.24 -7.12
C VAL A 25 -12.69 4.58 -7.44
N ARG A 26 -13.00 5.15 -8.62
CA ARG A 26 -12.52 6.46 -9.06
C ARG A 26 -12.82 7.57 -8.04
N GLU A 27 -14.03 7.64 -7.51
CA GLU A 27 -14.44 8.67 -6.53
C GLU A 27 -13.63 8.56 -5.23
N ILE A 28 -13.36 7.34 -4.77
CA ILE A 28 -12.52 7.10 -3.59
C ILE A 28 -11.08 7.57 -3.83
N ILE A 29 -10.54 7.31 -5.01
CA ILE A 29 -9.18 7.74 -5.38
C ILE A 29 -9.12 9.29 -5.48
N GLU A 30 -10.13 9.94 -6.08
CA GLU A 30 -10.23 11.40 -6.17
C GLU A 30 -10.24 12.03 -4.77
N ALA A 31 -11.02 11.48 -3.84
CA ALA A 31 -11.07 11.92 -2.45
C ALA A 31 -9.71 11.78 -1.75
N ALA A 32 -9.07 10.62 -1.87
CA ALA A 32 -7.77 10.36 -1.26
C ALA A 32 -6.66 11.28 -1.79
N ILE A 33 -6.60 11.49 -3.11
CA ILE A 33 -5.61 12.38 -3.74
C ILE A 33 -5.84 13.84 -3.33
N SER A 34 -7.10 14.27 -3.25
CA SER A 34 -7.48 15.61 -2.79
C SER A 34 -7.08 15.84 -1.33
N ALA A 35 -7.20 14.82 -0.48
CA ALA A 35 -6.78 14.83 0.92
C ALA A 35 -5.26 14.81 1.10
N GLY A 36 -4.48 14.40 0.08
CA GLY A 36 -3.03 14.36 0.12
C GLY A 36 -2.41 12.99 0.32
N PHE A 37 -3.10 11.93 -0.05
CA PHE A 37 -2.51 10.60 -0.14
C PHE A 37 -1.41 10.57 -1.20
N THR A 38 -0.34 9.85 -0.90
CA THR A 38 0.91 9.83 -1.66
C THR A 38 1.14 8.52 -2.43
N CYS A 39 0.38 7.48 -2.10
CA CYS A 39 0.42 6.19 -2.78
C CYS A 39 -0.98 5.59 -2.91
N ILE A 40 -1.29 5.05 -4.09
CA ILE A 40 -2.53 4.35 -4.40
C ILE A 40 -2.20 2.93 -4.85
N GLN A 41 -2.83 1.93 -4.24
CA GLN A 41 -2.75 0.54 -4.68
C GLN A 41 -4.11 0.06 -5.17
N ILE A 42 -4.15 -0.40 -6.42
CA ILE A 42 -5.32 -1.10 -6.95
C ILE A 42 -5.25 -2.56 -6.53
N ARG A 43 -6.26 -3.01 -5.80
CA ARG A 43 -6.34 -4.36 -5.26
C ARG A 43 -7.74 -4.94 -5.39
N SER A 44 -7.86 -6.08 -6.10
CA SER A 44 -9.03 -6.94 -6.09
C SER A 44 -8.60 -8.41 -6.16
N LYS A 45 -9.29 -9.25 -5.42
CA LYS A 45 -9.07 -10.71 -5.44
C LYS A 45 -10.09 -11.44 -6.33
N VAL A 46 -11.07 -10.72 -6.86
CA VAL A 46 -12.16 -11.28 -7.67
C VAL A 46 -12.24 -10.69 -9.08
N ALA A 47 -11.75 -9.47 -9.27
CA ALA A 47 -11.76 -8.81 -10.57
C ALA A 47 -10.85 -9.53 -11.59
N SER A 48 -11.31 -9.61 -12.82
CA SER A 48 -10.52 -10.10 -13.95
C SER A 48 -9.33 -9.19 -14.26
N ALA A 49 -8.37 -9.69 -15.05
CA ALA A 49 -7.25 -8.88 -15.51
C ALA A 49 -7.71 -7.63 -16.27
N THR A 50 -8.73 -7.76 -17.11
CA THR A 50 -9.28 -6.63 -17.90
C THR A 50 -9.86 -5.55 -16.97
N GLU A 51 -10.62 -5.95 -15.95
CA GLU A 51 -11.19 -5.02 -14.97
C GLU A 51 -10.09 -4.33 -14.15
N LEU A 52 -9.06 -5.07 -13.71
CA LEU A 52 -7.93 -4.49 -13.00
C LEU A 52 -7.13 -3.50 -13.87
N ILE A 53 -6.94 -3.79 -15.15
CA ILE A 53 -6.30 -2.84 -16.10
C ILE A 53 -7.14 -1.56 -16.21
N GLU A 54 -8.46 -1.69 -16.29
CA GLU A 54 -9.35 -0.53 -16.40
C GLU A 54 -9.36 0.29 -15.10
N LEU A 55 -9.41 -0.34 -13.94
CA LEU A 55 -9.27 0.34 -12.64
C LEU A 55 -7.93 1.07 -12.52
N THR A 56 -6.85 0.44 -13.00
CA THR A 56 -5.51 1.06 -13.04
C THR A 56 -5.47 2.26 -13.98
N ARG A 57 -6.17 2.20 -15.14
CA ARG A 57 -6.33 3.34 -16.06
C ARG A 57 -7.04 4.51 -15.37
N GLN A 58 -8.18 4.24 -14.73
CA GLN A 58 -8.95 5.26 -14.02
C GLN A 58 -8.12 5.93 -12.92
N ALA A 59 -7.36 5.15 -12.15
CA ALA A 59 -6.46 5.69 -11.14
C ALA A 59 -5.37 6.59 -11.73
N ALA A 60 -4.74 6.16 -12.84
CA ALA A 60 -3.73 6.95 -13.53
C ALA A 60 -4.29 8.27 -14.09
N GLU A 61 -5.51 8.25 -14.63
CA GLU A 61 -6.21 9.43 -15.12
C GLU A 61 -6.51 10.43 -13.98
N VAL A 62 -6.99 9.95 -12.83
CA VAL A 62 -7.25 10.80 -11.66
C VAL A 62 -5.96 11.45 -11.18
N ILE A 63 -4.88 10.68 -11.03
CA ILE A 63 -3.56 11.20 -10.63
C ILE A 63 -3.07 12.28 -11.61
N SER A 64 -3.21 12.01 -12.92
CA SER A 64 -2.80 12.95 -13.97
C SER A 64 -3.65 14.23 -13.97
N SER A 65 -4.97 14.09 -13.88
CA SER A 65 -5.92 15.22 -13.85
C SER A 65 -5.71 16.12 -12.64
N ALA A 66 -5.27 15.56 -11.50
CA ALA A 66 -4.91 16.30 -10.31
C ALA A 66 -3.50 16.96 -10.39
N GLY A 67 -2.77 16.81 -11.49
CA GLY A 67 -1.40 17.31 -11.65
C GLY A 67 -0.39 16.64 -10.68
N LYS A 68 -0.65 15.40 -10.27
CA LYS A 68 0.14 14.66 -9.29
C LYS A 68 1.01 13.55 -9.92
N THR A 69 1.08 13.46 -11.24
CA THR A 69 2.00 12.54 -11.94
C THR A 69 3.44 12.76 -11.46
N GLY A 70 4.11 11.68 -11.02
CA GLY A 70 5.44 11.75 -10.44
C GLY A 70 5.50 12.18 -8.96
N LYS A 71 4.34 12.43 -8.32
CA LYS A 71 4.22 12.74 -6.89
C LYS A 71 3.39 11.72 -6.13
N VAL A 72 2.35 11.16 -6.76
CA VAL A 72 1.55 10.07 -6.21
C VAL A 72 1.92 8.78 -6.93
N ALA A 73 2.38 7.79 -6.16
CA ALA A 73 2.72 6.48 -6.68
C ALA A 73 1.45 5.66 -6.97
N LEU A 74 1.43 4.96 -8.11
CA LEU A 74 0.38 4.01 -8.47
C LEU A 74 0.96 2.61 -8.59
N VAL A 75 0.52 1.69 -7.74
CA VAL A 75 0.94 0.29 -7.77
C VAL A 75 -0.27 -0.65 -7.87
N VAL A 76 -0.03 -1.88 -8.32
CA VAL A 76 -1.06 -2.94 -8.39
C VAL A 76 -0.68 -4.05 -7.43
N ASP A 77 -1.68 -4.66 -6.77
CA ASP A 77 -1.50 -5.77 -5.83
C ASP A 77 -1.34 -7.10 -6.60
N ASP A 78 -0.27 -7.84 -6.31
CA ASP A 78 0.06 -9.22 -6.73
C ASP A 78 0.12 -9.50 -8.26
N ARG A 79 -0.54 -8.73 -9.09
CA ARG A 79 -0.79 -9.02 -10.51
C ARG A 79 0.25 -8.39 -11.43
N LEU A 80 1.43 -9.04 -11.58
CA LEU A 80 2.48 -8.60 -12.51
C LEU A 80 1.98 -8.53 -13.96
N ASP A 81 1.16 -9.47 -14.38
CA ASP A 81 0.53 -9.50 -15.71
C ASP A 81 -0.30 -8.23 -16.00
N VAL A 82 -1.05 -7.75 -15.00
CA VAL A 82 -1.83 -6.50 -15.09
C VAL A 82 -0.91 -5.28 -15.24
N VAL A 83 0.17 -5.21 -14.45
CA VAL A 83 1.14 -4.10 -14.54
C VAL A 83 1.79 -4.06 -15.92
N LEU A 84 2.23 -5.21 -16.44
CA LEU A 84 2.87 -5.30 -17.76
C LEU A 84 1.90 -4.92 -18.88
N ALA A 85 0.65 -5.44 -18.83
CA ALA A 85 -0.38 -5.11 -19.81
C ALA A 85 -0.75 -3.61 -19.77
N ALA A 86 -0.93 -3.04 -18.56
CA ALA A 86 -1.23 -1.63 -18.38
C ALA A 86 -0.12 -0.75 -18.99
N ARG A 87 1.15 -1.03 -18.68
CA ARG A 87 2.31 -0.32 -19.26
C ARG A 87 2.34 -0.44 -20.79
N LYS A 88 2.07 -1.63 -21.33
CA LYS A 88 2.01 -1.85 -22.78
C LYS A 88 0.90 -1.04 -23.45
N LEU A 89 -0.19 -0.78 -22.75
CA LEU A 89 -1.30 0.07 -23.20
C LEU A 89 -1.07 1.57 -22.96
N GLY A 90 0.12 1.97 -22.52
CA GLY A 90 0.47 3.37 -22.24
C GLY A 90 -0.14 3.92 -20.94
N ILE A 91 -0.67 3.06 -20.06
CA ILE A 91 -1.16 3.47 -18.74
C ILE A 91 0.04 3.64 -17.81
N LYS A 92 0.13 4.81 -17.19
CA LYS A 92 1.17 5.09 -16.21
C LYS A 92 0.88 4.32 -14.93
N VAL A 93 1.69 3.30 -14.64
CA VAL A 93 1.70 2.52 -13.41
C VAL A 93 3.14 2.35 -12.95
N ASP A 94 3.38 2.68 -11.67
CA ASP A 94 4.75 2.81 -11.14
C ASP A 94 5.33 1.48 -10.71
N GLY A 95 4.50 0.52 -10.31
CA GLY A 95 5.02 -0.76 -9.86
C GLY A 95 3.98 -1.72 -9.32
N ILE A 96 4.44 -2.56 -8.40
CA ILE A 96 3.68 -3.67 -7.84
C ILE A 96 3.91 -3.77 -6.33
N HIS A 97 2.92 -4.26 -5.59
CA HIS A 97 3.07 -4.75 -4.23
C HIS A 97 2.74 -6.24 -4.19
N VAL A 98 3.60 -7.05 -3.60
CA VAL A 98 3.43 -8.51 -3.52
C VAL A 98 3.50 -9.01 -2.09
N GLY A 99 2.87 -10.15 -1.83
CA GLY A 99 3.00 -10.90 -0.59
C GLY A 99 4.04 -12.02 -0.69
N GLN A 100 4.20 -12.75 0.40
CA GLN A 100 5.22 -13.82 0.54
C GLN A 100 4.93 -15.07 -0.32
N LYS A 101 3.71 -15.22 -0.81
CA LYS A 101 3.26 -16.38 -1.61
C LYS A 101 2.97 -16.03 -3.07
N ASP A 102 3.19 -14.76 -3.41
CA ASP A 102 2.96 -14.24 -4.76
C ASP A 102 4.22 -14.35 -5.62
N ILE A 103 4.27 -13.67 -6.75
CA ILE A 103 5.43 -13.67 -7.63
C ILE A 103 6.66 -13.14 -6.88
N PRO A 104 7.82 -13.82 -6.93
CA PRO A 104 9.05 -13.39 -6.26
C PRO A 104 9.47 -11.97 -6.68
N VAL A 105 9.97 -11.20 -5.73
CA VAL A 105 10.41 -9.81 -5.95
C VAL A 105 11.48 -9.68 -7.03
N ASP A 106 12.38 -10.68 -7.16
CA ASP A 106 13.40 -10.71 -8.20
C ASP A 106 12.79 -10.73 -9.60
N ILE A 107 11.75 -11.54 -9.77
CA ILE A 107 11.01 -11.64 -11.03
C ILE A 107 10.27 -10.33 -11.32
N CYS A 108 9.63 -9.74 -10.29
CA CYS A 108 8.99 -8.44 -10.44
C CYS A 108 10.00 -7.38 -10.89
N ARG A 109 11.18 -7.31 -10.27
CA ARG A 109 12.24 -6.37 -10.63
C ARG A 109 12.77 -6.61 -12.04
N GLU A 110 13.02 -7.86 -12.43
CA GLU A 110 13.50 -8.23 -13.76
C GLU A 110 12.56 -7.72 -14.87
N TYR A 111 11.24 -7.98 -14.73
CA TYR A 111 10.26 -7.61 -15.75
C TYR A 111 9.85 -6.14 -15.72
N LEU A 112 9.85 -5.49 -14.56
CA LEU A 112 9.41 -4.10 -14.44
C LEU A 112 10.55 -3.08 -14.58
N GLY A 113 11.80 -3.52 -14.43
CA GLY A 113 12.99 -2.67 -14.55
C GLY A 113 13.33 -1.92 -13.24
N GLU A 114 14.47 -1.23 -13.27
CA GLU A 114 15.04 -0.57 -12.08
C GLU A 114 14.23 0.64 -11.60
N ASP A 115 13.48 1.30 -12.48
CA ASP A 115 12.67 2.46 -12.11
C ASP A 115 11.32 2.11 -11.48
N ALA A 116 10.95 0.83 -11.47
CA ALA A 116 9.69 0.38 -10.89
C ALA A 116 9.74 0.36 -9.37
N ILE A 117 8.59 0.59 -8.75
CA ILE A 117 8.37 0.39 -7.31
C ILE A 117 8.00 -1.08 -7.08
N VAL A 118 8.71 -1.75 -6.18
CA VAL A 118 8.40 -3.11 -5.72
C VAL A 118 8.23 -3.09 -4.21
N GLY A 119 6.98 -3.21 -3.75
CA GLY A 119 6.65 -3.34 -2.35
C GLY A 119 6.50 -4.81 -1.95
N LEU A 120 6.85 -5.15 -0.71
CA LEU A 120 6.71 -6.50 -0.18
C LEU A 120 6.03 -6.49 1.19
N SER A 121 5.00 -7.34 1.35
CA SER A 121 4.43 -7.60 2.67
C SER A 121 5.45 -8.29 3.57
N ALA A 122 5.75 -7.71 4.73
CA ALA A 122 6.64 -8.31 5.71
C ALA A 122 6.03 -9.57 6.31
N LYS A 123 6.86 -10.61 6.49
CA LYS A 123 6.43 -11.90 7.04
C LYS A 123 5.96 -11.77 8.49
N THR A 124 4.83 -12.36 8.83
CA THR A 124 4.19 -12.12 10.14
C THR A 124 4.91 -12.83 11.30
N GLY A 125 5.31 -14.09 11.14
CA GLY A 125 5.80 -14.91 12.26
C GLY A 125 7.25 -14.62 12.67
N GLU A 126 8.14 -14.46 11.71
CA GLU A 126 9.59 -14.35 11.90
C GLU A 126 10.13 -13.01 11.39
N LEU A 127 9.34 -11.95 11.62
CA LEU A 127 9.54 -10.63 11.00
C LEU A 127 10.97 -10.10 11.18
N PHE A 128 11.50 -10.18 12.40
CA PHE A 128 12.82 -9.61 12.70
C PHE A 128 13.98 -10.40 12.07
N ASP A 129 13.86 -11.71 12.02
CA ASP A 129 14.88 -12.55 11.39
C ASP A 129 14.77 -12.47 9.87
N TYR A 130 13.56 -12.40 9.35
CA TYR A 130 13.30 -12.17 7.94
C TYR A 130 13.95 -10.88 7.44
N ILE A 131 13.74 -9.75 8.12
CA ILE A 131 14.31 -8.45 7.73
C ILE A 131 15.83 -8.42 7.76
N LYS A 132 16.45 -9.18 8.66
CA LYS A 132 17.92 -9.28 8.73
C LYS A 132 18.53 -10.12 7.58
N THR A 133 17.75 -11.01 7.00
CA THR A 133 18.22 -12.00 6.03
C THR A 133 17.73 -11.77 4.62
N VAL A 134 16.65 -11.02 4.42
CA VAL A 134 16.09 -10.73 3.10
C VAL A 134 17.02 -9.80 2.31
N ASP A 135 17.22 -10.12 1.05
CA ASP A 135 17.87 -9.18 0.12
C ASP A 135 16.92 -8.04 -0.22
N VAL A 136 17.18 -6.86 0.35
CA VAL A 136 16.36 -5.66 0.12
C VAL A 136 16.74 -4.87 -1.14
N SER A 137 17.77 -5.29 -1.89
CA SER A 137 18.22 -4.58 -3.10
C SER A 137 17.12 -4.50 -4.18
N LYS A 138 16.18 -5.43 -4.15
CA LYS A 138 15.06 -5.55 -5.10
C LYS A 138 13.74 -4.98 -4.57
N ILE A 139 13.71 -4.48 -3.33
CA ILE A 139 12.51 -4.05 -2.62
C ILE A 139 12.63 -2.57 -2.28
N ASP A 140 11.55 -1.82 -2.41
CA ASP A 140 11.54 -0.38 -2.14
C ASP A 140 10.86 -0.04 -0.80
N TYR A 141 9.96 -0.88 -0.31
CA TYR A 141 9.35 -0.73 1.01
C TYR A 141 8.73 -2.02 1.51
N PHE A 142 8.59 -2.13 2.83
CA PHE A 142 7.82 -3.17 3.49
C PHE A 142 6.43 -2.69 3.90
N GLY A 143 5.40 -3.50 3.60
CA GLY A 143 4.09 -3.41 4.24
C GLY A 143 4.04 -4.28 5.49
N ALA A 144 3.81 -3.69 6.65
CA ALA A 144 3.73 -4.37 7.93
C ALA A 144 2.33 -4.30 8.55
N GLY A 145 1.94 -5.35 9.26
CA GLY A 145 0.64 -5.44 9.92
C GLY A 145 0.24 -6.87 10.23
N PRO A 146 -1.00 -7.09 10.63
CA PRO A 146 -2.03 -6.08 10.88
C PRO A 146 -1.84 -5.40 12.26
N LEU A 147 -2.27 -4.12 12.35
CA LEU A 147 -2.34 -3.41 13.62
C LEU A 147 -3.55 -3.89 14.44
N HIS A 148 -4.67 -4.09 13.76
CA HIS A 148 -5.90 -4.63 14.34
C HIS A 148 -6.47 -5.75 13.47
N LYS A 149 -7.35 -6.57 14.06
CA LYS A 149 -8.10 -7.56 13.27
C LYS A 149 -8.91 -6.87 12.18
N THR A 150 -8.82 -7.39 10.95
CA THR A 150 -9.49 -6.79 9.79
C THR A 150 -10.17 -7.87 8.96
N ALA A 151 -11.35 -7.54 8.42
CA ALA A 151 -12.08 -8.40 7.49
C ALA A 151 -11.57 -8.29 6.05
N THR A 152 -10.89 -7.18 5.71
CA THR A 152 -10.42 -6.88 4.33
C THR A 152 -9.38 -7.88 3.81
N LYS A 153 -8.55 -8.42 4.69
CA LYS A 153 -7.56 -9.47 4.40
C LYS A 153 -7.57 -10.47 5.56
N PRO A 154 -8.49 -11.45 5.57
CA PRO A 154 -8.67 -12.36 6.70
C PRO A 154 -7.45 -13.20 7.07
N ASP A 155 -6.58 -13.48 6.11
CA ASP A 155 -5.31 -14.21 6.28
C ASP A 155 -4.14 -13.30 6.73
N CYS A 156 -4.34 -11.99 6.77
CA CYS A 156 -3.35 -11.04 7.28
C CYS A 156 -3.19 -11.24 8.79
N GLY A 157 -1.97 -11.52 9.20
CA GLY A 157 -1.66 -11.75 10.62
C GLY A 157 -1.65 -13.21 11.06
N LEU A 158 -1.91 -14.17 10.17
CA LEU A 158 -1.74 -15.58 10.49
C LEU A 158 -0.26 -15.95 10.57
N ASP A 159 0.16 -16.57 11.68
CA ASP A 159 1.47 -17.17 11.79
C ASP A 159 1.53 -18.53 11.05
N SER A 160 2.69 -19.18 11.08
CA SER A 160 2.89 -20.48 10.43
C SER A 160 2.03 -21.61 11.01
N LEU A 161 1.46 -21.41 12.20
CA LEU A 161 0.57 -22.35 12.90
C LEU A 161 -0.91 -22.00 12.70
N GLY A 162 -1.21 -20.92 11.94
CA GLY A 162 -2.57 -20.44 11.72
C GLY A 162 -3.15 -19.59 12.86
N ASN A 163 -2.34 -19.20 13.87
CA ASN A 163 -2.80 -18.32 14.93
C ASN A 163 -2.79 -16.87 14.45
N PHE A 164 -3.83 -16.13 14.78
CA PHE A 164 -3.92 -14.71 14.44
C PHE A 164 -3.07 -13.86 15.41
N ARG A 165 -2.23 -12.99 14.84
CA ARG A 165 -1.39 -12.03 15.58
C ARG A 165 -1.52 -10.63 15.00
N THR A 166 -1.64 -9.65 15.89
CA THR A 166 -1.46 -8.22 15.56
C THR A 166 -0.06 -7.77 15.88
N ARG A 167 0.35 -6.62 15.34
CA ARG A 167 1.63 -5.98 15.65
C ARG A 167 1.46 -4.97 16.80
N SER A 168 2.29 -5.08 17.84
CA SER A 168 2.37 -4.05 18.86
C SER A 168 3.15 -2.83 18.35
N LEU A 169 2.96 -1.67 18.98
CA LEU A 169 3.74 -0.46 18.66
C LEU A 169 5.24 -0.65 18.93
N GLU A 170 5.59 -1.45 19.94
CA GLU A 170 6.98 -1.81 20.24
C GLU A 170 7.60 -2.65 19.12
N GLU A 171 6.87 -3.66 18.62
CA GLU A 171 7.30 -4.45 17.47
C GLU A 171 7.50 -3.56 16.24
N LEU A 172 6.60 -2.61 15.96
CA LEU A 172 6.71 -1.69 14.84
C LEU A 172 7.90 -0.74 14.98
N THR A 173 8.14 -0.22 16.19
CA THR A 173 9.33 0.61 16.49
C THR A 173 10.61 -0.17 16.24
N ARG A 174 10.69 -1.40 16.75
CA ARG A 174 11.84 -2.27 16.53
C ARG A 174 12.02 -2.64 15.05
N LEU A 175 10.91 -2.90 14.35
CA LEU A 175 10.91 -3.18 12.93
C LEU A 175 11.54 -2.02 12.14
N LYS A 176 11.08 -0.79 12.41
CA LYS A 176 11.62 0.40 11.75
C LYS A 176 13.10 0.60 12.03
N GLN A 177 13.56 0.36 13.27
CA GLN A 177 14.98 0.45 13.63
C GLN A 177 15.86 -0.56 12.88
N LEU A 178 15.33 -1.75 12.60
CA LEU A 178 16.06 -2.83 11.92
C LEU A 178 15.96 -2.77 10.40
N SER A 179 14.90 -2.15 9.87
CA SER A 179 14.64 -2.12 8.43
C SER A 179 15.58 -1.12 7.72
N PRO A 180 16.35 -1.55 6.72
CA PRO A 180 17.17 -0.66 5.90
C PRO A 180 16.35 0.11 4.86
N ILE A 181 15.08 -0.25 4.67
CA ILE A 181 14.15 0.37 3.71
C ILE A 181 12.89 0.88 4.41
N PRO A 182 12.11 1.76 3.78
CA PRO A 182 10.87 2.28 4.32
C PRO A 182 9.88 1.19 4.78
N VAL A 183 9.13 1.48 5.84
CA VAL A 183 8.09 0.62 6.41
C VAL A 183 6.78 1.37 6.48
N VAL A 184 5.72 0.80 5.87
CA VAL A 184 4.36 1.31 5.97
C VAL A 184 3.47 0.32 6.74
N VAL A 185 2.62 0.83 7.62
CA VAL A 185 1.83 0.01 8.55
C VAL A 185 0.35 0.09 8.24
N GLY A 186 -0.32 -1.05 8.23
CA GLY A 186 -1.77 -1.10 8.00
C GLY A 186 -2.44 -2.32 8.62
N GLY A 187 -3.64 -2.61 8.11
CA GLY A 187 -4.50 -3.66 8.66
C GLY A 187 -5.30 -3.17 9.86
N GLY A 188 -6.49 -2.64 9.59
CA GLY A 188 -7.42 -2.15 10.58
C GLY A 188 -7.10 -0.78 11.19
N VAL A 189 -6.13 -0.05 10.65
CA VAL A 189 -5.74 1.29 11.12
C VAL A 189 -6.92 2.26 11.11
N LYS A 190 -7.08 3.01 12.19
CA LYS A 190 -8.08 4.03 12.43
C LYS A 190 -7.43 5.38 12.76
N ILE A 191 -8.22 6.45 12.71
CA ILE A 191 -7.73 7.82 12.98
C ILE A 191 -7.03 7.95 14.33
N PHE A 192 -7.52 7.30 15.38
CA PHE A 192 -6.94 7.36 16.74
C PHE A 192 -5.60 6.61 16.87
N ASP A 193 -5.26 5.74 15.91
CA ASP A 193 -3.98 5.03 15.89
C ASP A 193 -2.84 5.90 15.33
N ILE A 194 -3.19 6.88 14.49
CA ILE A 194 -2.21 7.65 13.70
C ILE A 194 -1.15 8.33 14.57
N PRO A 195 -1.47 9.02 15.69
CA PRO A 195 -0.46 9.65 16.53
C PRO A 195 0.54 8.63 17.12
N GLN A 196 0.06 7.48 17.55
CA GLN A 196 0.92 6.43 18.12
C GLN A 196 1.77 5.75 17.04
N LEU A 197 1.22 5.52 15.83
CA LEU A 197 2.00 5.01 14.70
C LEU A 197 3.12 5.97 14.32
N ALA A 198 2.87 7.27 14.27
CA ALA A 198 3.90 8.26 13.97
C ALA A 198 5.05 8.24 14.99
N GLN A 199 4.76 7.98 16.27
CA GLN A 199 5.77 7.84 17.33
C GLN A 199 6.69 6.64 17.12
N THR A 200 6.25 5.56 16.48
CA THR A 200 7.08 4.40 16.13
C THR A 200 8.14 4.71 15.07
N LYS A 201 8.08 5.87 14.42
CA LYS A 201 8.97 6.33 13.35
C LYS A 201 8.85 5.52 12.05
N VAL A 202 7.83 4.70 11.88
CA VAL A 202 7.51 4.10 10.57
C VAL A 202 7.28 5.19 9.52
N ASP A 203 7.45 4.88 8.25
CA ASP A 203 7.48 5.88 7.17
C ASP A 203 6.08 6.31 6.73
N GLY A 204 5.07 5.47 6.99
CA GLY A 204 3.70 5.77 6.63
C GLY A 204 2.69 4.79 7.20
N PHE A 205 1.43 5.05 6.86
CA PHE A 205 0.31 4.16 7.14
C PHE A 205 -0.43 3.80 5.85
N PHE A 206 -1.05 2.61 5.82
CA PHE A 206 -1.98 2.27 4.75
C PHE A 206 -3.35 1.89 5.28
N VAL A 207 -4.37 2.28 4.55
CA VAL A 207 -5.77 2.03 4.89
C VAL A 207 -6.56 1.50 3.69
N VAL A 208 -7.64 0.79 3.99
CA VAL A 208 -8.66 0.36 3.02
C VAL A 208 -10.00 0.94 3.45
N SER A 209 -10.73 0.22 4.29
CA SER A 209 -12.09 0.56 4.70
C SER A 209 -12.21 1.88 5.46
N ALA A 210 -11.16 2.33 6.14
CA ALA A 210 -11.16 3.61 6.86
C ALA A 210 -11.44 4.81 5.94
N VAL A 211 -11.12 4.69 4.66
CA VAL A 211 -11.45 5.69 3.62
C VAL A 211 -12.52 5.16 2.68
N ALA A 212 -12.30 3.97 2.11
CA ALA A 212 -13.15 3.47 1.03
C ALA A 212 -14.59 3.14 1.47
N GLU A 213 -14.81 2.80 2.73
CA GLU A 213 -16.14 2.51 3.29
C GLU A 213 -16.69 3.63 4.18
N ALA A 214 -15.98 4.75 4.32
CA ALA A 214 -16.45 5.92 5.07
C ALA A 214 -17.69 6.54 4.42
N ASP A 215 -18.56 7.16 5.22
CA ASP A 215 -19.73 7.86 4.68
C ASP A 215 -19.30 9.07 3.84
N ASP A 216 -18.27 9.77 4.29
CA ASP A 216 -17.56 10.82 3.54
C ASP A 216 -16.08 10.46 3.40
N PRO A 217 -15.66 9.87 2.26
CA PRO A 217 -14.28 9.48 2.02
C PRO A 217 -13.28 10.64 2.03
N LEU A 218 -13.69 11.84 1.60
CA LEU A 218 -12.80 12.99 1.57
C LEU A 218 -12.49 13.49 2.98
N THR A 219 -13.49 13.62 3.83
CA THR A 219 -13.31 13.99 5.23
C THR A 219 -12.46 12.96 5.96
N ALA A 220 -12.80 11.67 5.84
CA ALA A 220 -12.04 10.59 6.48
C ALA A 220 -10.56 10.54 6.03
N ALA A 221 -10.30 10.74 4.74
CA ALA A 221 -8.95 10.79 4.20
C ALA A 221 -8.18 12.01 4.70
N SER A 222 -8.83 13.18 4.75
CA SER A 222 -8.22 14.44 5.22
C SER A 222 -7.82 14.35 6.68
N GLU A 223 -8.70 13.86 7.54
CA GLU A 223 -8.42 13.67 8.96
C GLU A 223 -7.20 12.76 9.20
N LEU A 224 -7.08 11.65 8.47
CA LEU A 224 -5.94 10.74 8.57
C LEU A 224 -4.62 11.43 8.17
N VAL A 225 -4.62 12.16 7.07
CA VAL A 225 -3.42 12.87 6.58
C VAL A 225 -3.02 14.01 7.52
N GLU A 226 -3.99 14.78 8.02
CA GLU A 226 -3.74 15.86 8.98
C GLU A 226 -3.20 15.33 10.30
N ALA A 227 -3.79 14.26 10.83
CA ALA A 227 -3.30 13.61 12.04
C ALA A 227 -1.86 13.10 11.88
N TRP A 228 -1.53 12.50 10.71
CA TRP A 228 -0.17 12.05 10.41
C TRP A 228 0.83 13.20 10.36
N LYS A 229 0.50 14.28 9.64
CA LYS A 229 1.36 15.47 9.55
C LYS A 229 1.58 16.15 10.89
N SER A 230 0.54 16.21 11.71
CA SER A 230 0.60 16.85 13.04
C SER A 230 1.39 16.04 14.07
N ALA A 231 1.58 14.72 13.85
CA ALA A 231 2.27 13.83 14.78
C ALA A 231 3.75 13.58 14.40
N LYS A 232 4.21 14.06 13.24
CA LYS A 232 5.59 13.97 12.73
C LYS A 232 6.40 15.20 13.07
#